data_cee30ebd05f3d17022116009eb99cc20
#
_entry.id   cee30ebd05f3d17022116009eb99cc20
#
_cell.length_a   1.000
_cell.length_b   1.000
_cell.length_c   1.000
_cell.angle_alpha   90.00
_cell.angle_beta   90.00
_cell.angle_gamma   90.00
#
_symmetry.space_group_name_H-M   'P 1'
#
loop_
_entity.id
_entity.type
_entity.pdbx_description
1 polymer ?
#
loop_
_entity_poly.entity_id
_entity_poly.type
_entity_poly.pdbx_seq_one_letter_code
_entity_poly.pdbx_strand_id
1 'polypeptide(L)'
;DSIFRITVRERVEKHITDTLCLGSSISFGGQTLTEAGIYRDSLHYADYDSIVILSLIGHKPDTTTKNIRIPEGTSVTWNGESYSTGGVYDKVYTDRFGCDSLSRLVLTVYHVDTIDTVAVICPSESITWHGMTYSQTGKYEFPGTRDNGDRVFYRIDLTVKTLVEVPVHFSVCDDEDVTFNGQ
;
A
#
# COMPACT_ATOMS: atom_id res chain seq x y z
N ASP A 1 -69.19 25.45 50.44
CA ASP A 1 -67.80 25.05 50.60
C ASP A 1 -67.25 24.65 49.24
N SER A 2 -66.26 25.40 48.72
CA SER A 2 -65.60 25.09 47.51
C SER A 2 -64.37 24.18 47.82
N ILE A 3 -64.43 22.97 47.37
CA ILE A 3 -63.33 21.98 47.56
C ILE A 3 -62.35 22.14 46.37
N PHE A 4 -61.17 22.66 46.66
CA PHE A 4 -60.09 22.67 45.68
C PHE A 4 -59.33 21.34 45.73
N ARG A 5 -59.30 20.65 44.62
CA ARG A 5 -58.51 19.39 44.45
C ARG A 5 -57.23 19.75 43.74
N ILE A 6 -56.07 19.64 44.41
CA ILE A 6 -54.77 19.79 43.84
C ILE A 6 -54.29 18.37 43.43
N THR A 7 -54.06 18.14 42.17
CA THR A 7 -53.45 16.88 41.68
C THR A 7 -51.99 17.21 41.34
N VAL A 8 -51.07 16.57 42.06
CA VAL A 8 -49.63 16.60 41.74
C VAL A 8 -49.38 15.48 40.75
N ARG A 9 -48.86 15.81 39.58
CA ARG A 9 -48.45 14.83 38.58
C ARG A 9 -46.98 14.48 38.79
N GLU A 10 -46.67 13.19 38.73
CA GLU A 10 -45.27 12.73 38.70
C GLU A 10 -44.62 13.08 37.37
N ARG A 11 -43.37 13.52 37.45
CA ARG A 11 -42.57 13.84 36.27
C ARG A 11 -41.53 12.75 36.09
N VAL A 12 -41.53 12.05 34.93
CA VAL A 12 -40.57 11.05 34.58
C VAL A 12 -39.58 11.60 33.54
N GLU A 13 -38.29 11.53 33.85
CA GLU A 13 -37.23 11.92 32.91
C GLU A 13 -36.56 10.69 32.36
N LYS A 14 -36.44 10.60 31.02
CA LYS A 14 -35.72 9.57 30.30
C LYS A 14 -34.56 10.16 29.54
N HIS A 15 -33.35 9.71 29.81
CA HIS A 15 -32.14 10.10 29.10
C HIS A 15 -31.82 9.06 28.04
N ILE A 16 -31.57 9.51 26.78
CA ILE A 16 -31.11 8.72 25.66
C ILE A 16 -29.88 9.38 25.05
N THR A 17 -28.99 8.56 24.50
CA THR A 17 -27.80 9.05 23.80
C THR A 17 -27.82 8.46 22.41
N ASP A 18 -27.53 9.29 21.42
CA ASP A 18 -27.44 8.88 20.01
C ASP A 18 -26.28 9.62 19.32
N THR A 19 -25.88 9.13 18.15
CA THR A 19 -24.79 9.69 17.37
C THR A 19 -25.31 10.30 16.08
N LEU A 20 -24.85 11.52 15.80
CA LEU A 20 -25.13 12.23 14.56
C LEU A 20 -23.88 12.24 13.69
N CYS A 21 -23.93 11.56 12.55
CA CYS A 21 -22.88 11.62 11.56
C CYS A 21 -22.82 13.01 10.90
N LEU A 22 -21.62 13.53 10.70
CA LEU A 22 -21.44 14.84 10.07
C LEU A 22 -22.11 14.87 8.69
N GLY A 23 -23.00 15.84 8.47
CA GLY A 23 -23.75 15.99 7.23
C GLY A 23 -25.05 15.17 7.15
N SER A 24 -25.39 14.41 8.21
CA SER A 24 -26.66 13.69 8.34
C SER A 24 -27.66 14.44 9.23
N SER A 25 -28.85 13.87 9.38
CA SER A 25 -29.89 14.37 10.29
C SER A 25 -30.63 13.23 10.94
N ILE A 26 -31.18 13.48 12.13
CA ILE A 26 -32.08 12.56 12.84
C ILE A 26 -33.39 13.29 13.18
N SER A 27 -34.45 12.53 13.36
CA SER A 27 -35.75 13.06 13.81
C SER A 27 -35.93 12.83 15.32
N PHE A 28 -36.24 13.88 16.07
CA PHE A 28 -36.52 13.79 17.49
C PHE A 28 -37.59 14.84 17.89
N GLY A 29 -38.61 14.42 18.62
CA GLY A 29 -39.69 15.30 19.04
C GLY A 29 -40.40 16.02 17.87
N GLY A 30 -40.52 15.41 16.69
CA GLY A 30 -41.08 16.00 15.49
C GLY A 30 -40.18 17.03 14.80
N GLN A 31 -38.95 17.24 15.27
CA GLN A 31 -37.95 18.15 14.69
C GLN A 31 -36.86 17.36 14.00
N THR A 32 -36.29 17.90 12.92
CA THR A 32 -35.10 17.38 12.26
C THR A 32 -33.86 18.08 12.85
N LEU A 33 -32.98 17.27 13.46
CA LEU A 33 -31.77 17.76 14.10
C LEU A 33 -30.57 17.51 13.19
N THR A 34 -29.76 18.52 12.96
CA THR A 34 -28.54 18.50 12.11
C THR A 34 -27.28 18.85 12.88
N GLU A 35 -27.40 19.18 14.16
CA GLU A 35 -26.28 19.55 15.02
C GLU A 35 -26.24 18.70 16.29
N ALA A 36 -25.04 18.49 16.82
CA ALA A 36 -24.85 17.85 18.11
C ALA A 36 -25.35 18.77 19.24
N GLY A 37 -25.92 18.17 20.28
CA GLY A 37 -26.46 18.98 21.40
C GLY A 37 -27.31 18.15 22.34
N ILE A 38 -27.91 18.84 23.31
CA ILE A 38 -28.90 18.28 24.23
C ILE A 38 -30.26 18.81 23.85
N TYR A 39 -31.16 17.90 23.49
CA TYR A 39 -32.52 18.20 23.05
C TYR A 39 -33.52 17.63 24.04
N ARG A 40 -34.67 18.28 24.19
CA ARG A 40 -35.72 17.87 25.10
C ARG A 40 -37.03 17.81 24.36
N ASP A 41 -37.77 16.74 24.60
CA ASP A 41 -39.13 16.57 24.14
C ASP A 41 -40.04 16.26 25.33
N SER A 42 -41.23 16.84 25.36
CA SER A 42 -42.18 16.67 26.44
C SER A 42 -43.41 15.93 25.94
N LEU A 43 -43.67 14.79 26.54
CA LEU A 43 -44.84 13.96 26.27
C LEU A 43 -45.83 14.12 27.43
N HIS A 44 -47.05 14.55 27.12
CA HIS A 44 -48.11 14.73 28.10
C HIS A 44 -49.06 13.54 28.09
N TYR A 45 -49.14 12.85 29.21
CA TYR A 45 -50.08 11.77 29.44
C TYR A 45 -51.17 12.22 30.43
N ALA A 46 -52.27 11.42 30.52
CA ALA A 46 -53.39 11.79 31.40
C ALA A 46 -52.97 11.91 32.88
N ASP A 47 -52.06 11.04 33.32
CA ASP A 47 -51.70 10.89 34.74
C ASP A 47 -50.29 11.42 35.07
N TYR A 48 -49.40 11.62 34.10
CA TYR A 48 -48.04 12.07 34.30
C TYR A 48 -47.49 12.79 33.08
N ASP A 49 -46.46 13.59 33.27
CA ASP A 49 -45.67 14.21 32.21
C ASP A 49 -44.32 13.48 32.10
N SER A 50 -43.93 13.17 30.89
CA SER A 50 -42.63 12.55 30.61
C SER A 50 -41.77 13.51 29.79
N ILE A 51 -40.51 13.66 30.19
CA ILE A 51 -39.50 14.40 29.41
C ILE A 51 -38.47 13.40 28.89
N VAL A 52 -38.25 13.42 27.60
CA VAL A 52 -37.13 12.68 26.97
C VAL A 52 -36.02 13.69 26.70
N ILE A 53 -34.85 13.40 27.23
CA ILE A 53 -33.64 14.19 27.03
C ILE A 53 -32.72 13.37 26.11
N LEU A 54 -32.49 13.90 24.91
CA LEU A 54 -31.54 13.33 23.95
C LEU A 54 -30.21 14.05 24.07
N SER A 55 -29.13 13.29 24.35
CA SER A 55 -27.75 13.72 24.19
C SER A 55 -27.24 13.27 22.82
N LEU A 56 -27.24 14.18 21.87
CA LEU A 56 -26.82 13.90 20.49
C LEU A 56 -25.35 14.25 20.32
N ILE A 57 -24.52 13.24 20.05
CA ILE A 57 -23.06 13.35 19.95
C ILE A 57 -22.69 13.40 18.46
N GLY A 58 -22.02 14.49 18.05
CA GLY A 58 -21.51 14.62 16.68
C GLY A 58 -20.32 13.70 16.44
N HIS A 59 -20.36 12.95 15.34
CA HIS A 59 -19.26 12.10 14.90
C HIS A 59 -18.84 12.45 13.47
N LYS A 60 -17.52 12.67 13.29
CA LYS A 60 -16.94 12.89 11.97
C LYS A 60 -16.48 11.55 11.42
N PRO A 61 -16.98 11.15 10.22
CA PRO A 61 -16.51 9.95 9.57
C PRO A 61 -14.99 9.95 9.36
N ASP A 62 -14.37 8.78 9.53
CA ASP A 62 -12.95 8.61 9.31
C ASP A 62 -12.63 8.46 7.82
N THR A 63 -11.52 9.06 7.39
CA THR A 63 -10.94 8.83 6.07
C THR A 63 -9.51 8.33 6.24
N THR A 64 -9.28 7.11 5.81
CA THR A 64 -7.95 6.50 5.81
C THR A 64 -7.42 6.37 4.40
N THR A 65 -6.15 6.74 4.17
CA THR A 65 -5.51 6.58 2.87
C THR A 65 -4.27 5.71 3.02
N LYS A 66 -4.18 4.68 2.17
CA LYS A 66 -3.03 3.79 2.06
C LYS A 66 -2.36 3.96 0.71
N ASN A 67 -1.08 4.35 0.71
CA ASN A 67 -0.27 4.44 -0.50
C ASN A 67 0.56 3.16 -0.64
N ILE A 68 0.43 2.48 -1.78
CA ILE A 68 1.17 1.25 -2.08
C ILE A 68 1.81 1.40 -3.45
N ARG A 69 3.06 0.91 -3.57
CA ARG A 69 3.78 0.78 -4.84
C ARG A 69 4.07 -0.69 -5.08
N ILE A 70 3.76 -1.17 -6.29
CA ILE A 70 4.03 -2.55 -6.70
C ILE A 70 4.74 -2.58 -8.05
N PRO A 71 5.60 -3.59 -8.29
CA PRO A 71 6.17 -3.81 -9.60
C PRO A 71 5.09 -4.28 -10.58
N GLU A 72 5.25 -3.91 -11.84
CA GLU A 72 4.42 -4.39 -12.95
C GLU A 72 4.34 -5.92 -12.96
N GLY A 73 3.17 -6.46 -13.29
CA GLY A 73 2.91 -7.90 -13.29
C GLY A 73 2.63 -8.51 -11.91
N THR A 74 2.60 -7.70 -10.85
CA THR A 74 2.22 -8.15 -9.49
C THR A 74 0.88 -7.56 -9.05
N SER A 75 0.38 -8.02 -7.93
CA SER A 75 -0.86 -7.51 -7.33
C SER A 75 -0.73 -7.35 -5.83
N VAL A 76 -1.61 -6.53 -5.27
CA VAL A 76 -1.76 -6.33 -3.83
C VAL A 76 -3.19 -6.61 -3.42
N THR A 77 -3.37 -7.27 -2.27
CA THR A 77 -4.70 -7.46 -1.68
C THR A 77 -5.01 -6.31 -0.73
N TRP A 78 -6.14 -5.66 -0.94
CA TRP A 78 -6.64 -4.60 -0.08
C TRP A 78 -8.15 -4.75 0.12
N ASN A 79 -8.60 -4.71 1.38
CA ASN A 79 -10.00 -4.94 1.78
C ASN A 79 -10.64 -6.18 1.13
N GLY A 80 -9.86 -7.28 1.02
CA GLY A 80 -10.32 -8.57 0.50
C GLY A 80 -10.36 -8.68 -1.04
N GLU A 81 -9.98 -7.63 -1.77
CA GLU A 81 -9.91 -7.61 -3.23
C GLU A 81 -8.47 -7.45 -3.71
N SER A 82 -8.16 -7.99 -4.91
CA SER A 82 -6.83 -7.93 -5.50
C SER A 82 -6.75 -6.86 -6.57
N TYR A 83 -5.71 -6.02 -6.51
CA TYR A 83 -5.49 -4.89 -7.41
C TYR A 83 -4.11 -5.01 -8.05
N SER A 84 -4.05 -4.90 -9.39
CA SER A 84 -2.83 -4.96 -10.18
C SER A 84 -2.62 -3.74 -11.09
N THR A 85 -3.60 -2.86 -11.17
CA THR A 85 -3.55 -1.66 -12.02
C THR A 85 -3.39 -0.43 -11.13
N GLY A 86 -2.54 0.51 -11.53
CA GLY A 86 -2.37 1.77 -10.82
C GLY A 86 -3.64 2.60 -10.83
N GLY A 87 -3.95 3.25 -9.71
CA GLY A 87 -5.18 4.03 -9.58
C GLY A 87 -5.50 4.40 -8.14
N VAL A 88 -6.65 5.05 -7.99
CA VAL A 88 -7.24 5.37 -6.69
C VAL A 88 -8.49 4.53 -6.53
N TYR A 89 -8.56 3.77 -5.46
CA TYR A 89 -9.66 2.87 -5.14
C TYR A 89 -10.25 3.26 -3.81
N ASP A 90 -11.56 3.48 -3.79
CA ASP A 90 -12.29 3.89 -2.60
C ASP A 90 -13.24 2.78 -2.16
N LYS A 91 -13.31 2.57 -0.85
CA LYS A 91 -14.26 1.64 -0.24
C LYS A 91 -14.91 2.32 0.96
N VAL A 92 -16.23 2.35 0.94
CA VAL A 92 -17.01 2.87 2.06
C VAL A 92 -17.32 1.72 3.02
N TYR A 93 -17.22 1.98 4.30
CA TYR A 93 -17.62 1.06 5.37
C TYR A 93 -18.30 1.84 6.49
N THR A 94 -19.21 1.20 7.17
CA THR A 94 -19.86 1.80 8.34
C THR A 94 -18.98 1.56 9.57
N ASP A 95 -18.62 2.64 10.25
CA ASP A 95 -17.82 2.58 11.47
C ASP A 95 -18.62 2.11 12.69
N ARG A 96 -17.98 2.01 13.85
CA ARG A 96 -18.60 1.58 15.10
C ARG A 96 -19.71 2.50 15.60
N PHE A 97 -19.80 3.70 15.06
CA PHE A 97 -20.81 4.71 15.42
C PHE A 97 -21.97 4.75 14.44
N GLY A 98 -21.95 3.88 13.42
CA GLY A 98 -22.98 3.84 12.38
C GLY A 98 -22.76 4.85 11.27
N CYS A 99 -21.59 5.53 11.21
CA CYS A 99 -21.29 6.53 10.20
C CYS A 99 -20.49 5.93 9.04
N ASP A 100 -20.77 6.37 7.82
CA ASP A 100 -20.05 5.92 6.64
C ASP A 100 -18.66 6.54 6.62
N SER A 101 -17.64 5.70 6.65
CA SER A 101 -16.23 6.06 6.65
C SER A 101 -15.57 5.62 5.35
N LEU A 102 -14.53 6.33 4.91
CA LEU A 102 -13.85 6.09 3.64
C LEU A 102 -12.48 5.46 3.86
N SER A 103 -12.25 4.31 3.24
CA SER A 103 -10.92 3.74 3.07
C SER A 103 -10.49 3.94 1.63
N ARG A 104 -9.30 4.52 1.43
CA ARG A 104 -8.74 4.83 0.11
C ARG A 104 -7.42 4.14 -0.09
N LEU A 105 -7.25 3.45 -1.22
CA LEU A 105 -5.98 2.93 -1.70
C LEU A 105 -5.51 3.79 -2.88
N VAL A 106 -4.30 4.33 -2.77
CA VAL A 106 -3.57 4.92 -3.89
C VAL A 106 -2.50 3.93 -4.33
N LEU A 107 -2.75 3.25 -5.45
CA LEU A 107 -1.86 2.22 -5.98
C LEU A 107 -1.02 2.79 -7.12
N THR A 108 0.30 2.70 -6.99
CA THR A 108 1.25 3.04 -8.05
C THR A 108 1.90 1.76 -8.56
N VAL A 109 1.80 1.52 -9.86
CA VAL A 109 2.51 0.42 -10.53
C VAL A 109 3.76 1.01 -11.20
N TYR A 110 4.92 0.39 -10.98
CA TYR A 110 6.18 0.83 -11.59
C TYR A 110 6.78 -0.28 -12.45
N HIS A 111 7.47 0.13 -13.52
CA HIS A 111 8.20 -0.78 -14.39
C HIS A 111 9.50 -1.25 -13.69
N VAL A 112 9.82 -2.54 -13.83
CA VAL A 112 11.08 -3.10 -13.32
C VAL A 112 12.09 -3.09 -14.46
N ASP A 113 13.04 -2.16 -14.38
CA ASP A 113 14.10 -2.05 -15.38
C ASP A 113 15.13 -3.18 -15.25
N THR A 114 15.76 -3.53 -16.39
CA THR A 114 16.94 -4.39 -16.43
C THR A 114 18.11 -3.55 -16.97
N ILE A 115 19.24 -3.60 -16.25
CA ILE A 115 20.49 -2.93 -16.65
C ILE A 115 21.44 -4.01 -17.13
N ASP A 116 21.68 -4.04 -18.44
CA ASP A 116 22.54 -5.03 -19.07
C ASP A 116 24.00 -4.55 -19.13
N THR A 117 24.91 -5.44 -18.81
CA THR A 117 26.37 -5.24 -18.87
C THR A 117 26.99 -6.39 -19.65
N VAL A 118 27.99 -6.13 -20.45
CA VAL A 118 28.74 -7.15 -21.18
C VAL A 118 30.20 -7.12 -20.68
N ALA A 119 30.74 -8.28 -20.38
CA ALA A 119 32.13 -8.42 -20.00
C ALA A 119 32.80 -9.60 -20.74
N VAL A 120 34.08 -9.42 -21.04
CA VAL A 120 34.90 -10.44 -21.67
C VAL A 120 36.17 -10.56 -20.84
N ILE A 121 36.50 -11.79 -20.42
CA ILE A 121 37.70 -12.11 -19.66
C ILE A 121 38.55 -13.18 -20.38
N CYS A 122 39.84 -13.27 -20.03
CA CYS A 122 40.71 -14.32 -20.50
C CYS A 122 40.51 -15.61 -19.68
N PRO A 123 40.97 -16.77 -20.21
CA PRO A 123 41.01 -18.00 -19.42
C PRO A 123 41.78 -17.82 -18.13
N SER A 124 41.32 -18.41 -17.05
CA SER A 124 41.86 -18.28 -15.67
C SER A 124 41.69 -16.92 -15.01
N GLU A 125 41.03 -15.95 -15.65
CA GLU A 125 40.63 -14.72 -15.00
C GLU A 125 39.20 -14.82 -14.37
N SER A 126 38.92 -13.90 -13.50
CA SER A 126 37.60 -13.75 -12.90
C SER A 126 37.23 -12.28 -12.77
N ILE A 127 35.94 -12.00 -12.77
CA ILE A 127 35.39 -10.67 -12.54
C ILE A 127 34.54 -10.68 -11.27
N THR A 128 34.73 -9.66 -10.43
CA THR A 128 33.83 -9.42 -9.30
C THR A 128 32.77 -8.42 -9.70
N TRP A 129 31.51 -8.83 -9.60
CA TRP A 129 30.36 -8.03 -9.99
C TRP A 129 29.27 -8.16 -8.92
N HIS A 130 28.77 -7.04 -8.40
CA HIS A 130 27.87 -6.99 -7.25
C HIS A 130 28.27 -7.86 -6.07
N GLY A 131 29.57 -7.91 -5.77
CA GLY A 131 30.13 -8.66 -4.63
C GLY A 131 30.29 -10.17 -4.85
N MET A 132 29.91 -10.68 -6.03
CA MET A 132 30.12 -12.08 -6.42
C MET A 132 31.21 -12.20 -7.48
N THR A 133 31.98 -13.31 -7.45
CA THR A 133 33.05 -13.59 -8.39
C THR A 133 32.62 -14.61 -9.42
N TYR A 134 32.81 -14.28 -10.69
CA TYR A 134 32.43 -15.09 -11.84
C TYR A 134 33.66 -15.39 -12.71
N SER A 135 33.82 -16.62 -13.12
CA SER A 135 34.93 -17.09 -13.95
C SER A 135 34.51 -17.98 -15.12
N GLN A 136 33.21 -18.11 -15.37
CA GLN A 136 32.66 -18.92 -16.44
C GLN A 136 31.77 -18.11 -17.35
N THR A 137 31.75 -18.46 -18.65
CA THR A 137 30.82 -17.87 -19.62
C THR A 137 29.39 -18.12 -19.17
N GLY A 138 28.57 -17.10 -19.15
CA GLY A 138 27.16 -17.20 -18.75
C GLY A 138 26.48 -15.86 -18.62
N LYS A 139 25.16 -15.94 -18.42
CA LYS A 139 24.33 -14.77 -18.07
C LYS A 139 23.98 -14.86 -16.60
N TYR A 140 24.32 -13.81 -15.86
CA TYR A 140 24.09 -13.73 -14.44
C TYR A 140 23.19 -12.55 -14.14
N GLU A 141 22.26 -12.71 -13.19
CA GLU A 141 21.34 -11.66 -12.75
C GLU A 141 21.53 -11.38 -11.27
N PHE A 142 21.44 -10.11 -10.93
CA PHE A 142 21.49 -9.65 -9.55
C PHE A 142 20.33 -8.69 -9.28
N PRO A 143 19.44 -8.99 -8.32
CA PRO A 143 18.36 -8.10 -7.94
C PRO A 143 18.92 -6.94 -7.13
N GLY A 144 18.48 -5.74 -7.47
CA GLY A 144 18.82 -4.51 -6.76
C GLY A 144 17.59 -3.68 -6.41
N THR A 145 17.84 -2.59 -5.69
CA THR A 145 16.83 -1.59 -5.35
C THR A 145 17.42 -0.22 -5.62
N ARG A 146 16.67 0.65 -6.27
CA ARG A 146 17.02 2.05 -6.49
C ARG A 146 16.75 2.89 -5.23
N ASP A 147 17.29 4.11 -5.20
CA ASP A 147 17.11 5.06 -4.08
C ASP A 147 15.63 5.40 -3.82
N ASN A 148 14.80 5.34 -4.83
CA ASN A 148 13.34 5.55 -4.73
C ASN A 148 12.57 4.31 -4.23
N GLY A 149 13.26 3.19 -3.95
CA GLY A 149 12.70 1.93 -3.47
C GLY A 149 12.20 1.00 -4.58
N ASP A 150 12.32 1.37 -5.86
CA ASP A 150 11.92 0.52 -6.97
C ASP A 150 12.93 -0.61 -7.21
N ARG A 151 12.43 -1.77 -7.60
CA ARG A 151 13.28 -2.91 -7.96
C ARG A 151 13.93 -2.67 -9.31
N VAL A 152 15.15 -3.18 -9.45
CA VAL A 152 15.93 -3.20 -10.69
C VAL A 152 16.63 -4.54 -10.78
N PHE A 153 16.79 -5.08 -11.98
CA PHE A 153 17.65 -6.22 -12.23
C PHE A 153 18.91 -5.78 -12.96
N TYR A 154 20.05 -6.14 -12.42
CA TYR A 154 21.33 -6.05 -13.12
C TYR A 154 21.61 -7.38 -13.77
N ARG A 155 21.98 -7.37 -15.06
CA ARG A 155 22.34 -8.56 -15.82
C ARG A 155 23.73 -8.37 -16.41
N ILE A 156 24.58 -9.39 -16.30
CA ILE A 156 25.87 -9.43 -16.98
C ILE A 156 25.90 -10.63 -17.93
N ASP A 157 26.31 -10.36 -19.19
CA ASP A 157 26.62 -11.38 -20.18
C ASP A 157 28.16 -11.53 -20.22
N LEU A 158 28.67 -12.58 -19.55
CA LEU A 158 30.08 -12.83 -19.39
C LEU A 158 30.55 -13.83 -20.43
N THR A 159 31.56 -13.46 -21.18
CA THR A 159 32.25 -14.35 -22.11
C THR A 159 33.70 -14.60 -21.67
N VAL A 160 34.07 -15.84 -21.48
CA VAL A 160 35.46 -16.26 -21.30
C VAL A 160 36.02 -16.63 -22.66
N LYS A 161 37.09 -15.93 -23.08
CA LYS A 161 37.77 -16.25 -24.36
C LYS A 161 38.39 -17.65 -24.29
N THR A 162 38.41 -18.34 -25.41
CA THR A 162 39.19 -19.55 -25.57
C THR A 162 40.58 -19.19 -26.10
N LEU A 163 41.58 -19.89 -25.59
CA LEU A 163 42.93 -19.84 -26.20
C LEU A 163 42.87 -20.59 -27.52
N VAL A 164 43.31 -19.94 -28.57
CA VAL A 164 43.51 -20.60 -29.87
C VAL A 164 45.00 -20.82 -30.04
N GLU A 165 45.38 -22.07 -30.11
CA GLU A 165 46.74 -22.44 -30.49
C GLU A 165 46.87 -22.31 -32.00
N VAL A 166 47.80 -21.48 -32.44
CA VAL A 166 48.14 -21.36 -33.86
C VAL A 166 49.44 -22.18 -34.07
N PRO A 167 49.34 -23.31 -34.72
CA PRO A 167 50.56 -24.08 -35.04
C PRO A 167 51.42 -23.31 -36.02
N VAL A 168 52.67 -23.07 -35.66
CA VAL A 168 53.66 -22.44 -36.53
C VAL A 168 54.60 -23.56 -36.99
N HIS A 169 54.60 -23.78 -38.29
CA HIS A 169 55.49 -24.76 -38.93
C HIS A 169 56.71 -24.01 -39.50
N PHE A 170 57.87 -24.47 -39.10
CA PHE A 170 59.13 -23.99 -39.69
C PHE A 170 59.74 -25.11 -40.51
N SER A 171 60.24 -24.77 -41.68
CA SER A 171 61.07 -25.62 -42.48
C SER A 171 62.46 -25.05 -42.50
N VAL A 172 63.42 -25.76 -41.96
CA VAL A 172 64.82 -25.36 -41.96
C VAL A 172 65.62 -26.25 -42.85
N CYS A 173 66.67 -25.80 -43.47
CA CYS A 173 67.65 -26.63 -44.17
C CYS A 173 68.66 -27.14 -43.14
N ASP A 174 69.37 -28.20 -43.52
CA ASP A 174 70.47 -28.74 -42.69
C ASP A 174 71.44 -27.59 -42.33
N ASP A 175 71.80 -27.51 -41.05
CA ASP A 175 72.71 -26.53 -40.46
C ASP A 175 72.10 -25.13 -40.16
N GLU A 176 70.78 -24.94 -40.15
CA GLU A 176 70.13 -23.70 -39.73
C GLU A 176 69.41 -23.86 -38.40
N ASP A 177 69.67 -22.94 -37.48
CA ASP A 177 68.95 -22.80 -36.20
C ASP A 177 67.78 -21.81 -36.32
N VAL A 178 66.62 -22.21 -35.79
CA VAL A 178 65.45 -21.34 -35.76
C VAL A 178 65.22 -20.83 -34.34
N THR A 179 65.21 -19.54 -34.18
CA THR A 179 64.82 -18.87 -32.95
C THR A 179 63.37 -18.43 -33.02
N PHE A 180 62.54 -18.78 -32.05
CA PHE A 180 61.16 -18.33 -31.91
C PHE A 180 61.02 -17.44 -30.70
N ASN A 181 60.54 -16.22 -30.91
CA ASN A 181 60.39 -15.15 -29.87
C ASN A 181 61.68 -14.81 -29.13
N GLY A 182 62.86 -14.88 -29.83
CA GLY A 182 64.16 -14.52 -29.28
C GLY A 182 64.81 -15.52 -28.34
N GLN A 183 64.35 -16.75 -28.30
CA GLN A 183 64.93 -17.91 -27.58
C GLN A 183 65.40 -18.95 -28.55
#